data_e018ff998bb874961058d1a864c348c3
#
_entry.id   e018ff998bb874961058d1a864c348c3
#
_cell.length_a   1.000
_cell.length_b   1.000
_cell.length_c   1.000
_cell.angle_alpha   90.00
_cell.angle_beta   90.00
_cell.angle_gamma   90.00
#
_symmetry.space_group_name_H-M   'P 1'
#
loop_
_entity.id
_entity.type
_entity.pdbx_description
1 polymer ?
#
loop_
_entity_poly.entity_id
_entity_poly.type
_entity_poly.pdbx_seq_one_letter_code
_entity_poly.pdbx_strand_id
1 'polypeptide(L)'
;VKPVGGSQSGRVLYLETGELLFRLLIALFVGIVAVLGNPDRAAARYASIVVEADTGRILHSTNAETKNYPASLTKIMTIFMTFEALKSGKLKPDQALPISRVAEGRSPSKLGLRRGETITVDDAIKALVTKSANDVATVLAEAMGGTERKFADMMTERARALGMKDTTFKNASGLPNRAQLSTARDMAILARAVLYGHPKMYHHFSRTSFTYKGRTYKTHNRLMSRYRGMDGIKTGYIRASGFNLVASATRGGKRLIAVVFGGKTSKIRDRHVANLLDKGFAEFQTVVAKSGTPKNLPASNVRPEYSGTGKTKQAAANMSRPPVVNPASGQIQSWAIQVGAYNRYGPAHLAVTRAARAVPSLLGNKFRIVRQQSKSRRGLQIYKARLLVASESTARTSCRALQRRNIDCMVIWMGPPS
;
A
#
# COMPACT_ATOMS: atom_id res chain seq x y z
N VAL A 1 -74.32 -59.85 -41.61
CA VAL A 1 -73.87 -58.48 -41.75
C VAL A 1 -72.74 -58.30 -40.77
N LYS A 2 -71.52 -58.12 -41.26
CA LYS A 2 -70.29 -57.80 -40.43
C LYS A 2 -70.17 -56.30 -40.20
N PRO A 3 -69.73 -55.83 -39.04
CA PRO A 3 -69.29 -54.46 -38.91
C PRO A 3 -67.77 -54.31 -39.16
N VAL A 4 -67.45 -53.27 -39.84
CA VAL A 4 -66.08 -52.81 -40.26
C VAL A 4 -65.33 -52.30 -39.08
N GLY A 5 -64.09 -52.78 -38.91
CA GLY A 5 -63.18 -52.28 -37.91
C GLY A 5 -62.55 -50.89 -38.24
N GLY A 6 -62.68 -49.93 -37.35
CA GLY A 6 -62.06 -48.61 -37.47
C GLY A 6 -60.68 -48.62 -36.83
N SER A 7 -59.69 -48.12 -37.55
CA SER A 7 -58.26 -48.03 -37.24
C SER A 7 -57.99 -47.15 -36.00
N GLN A 8 -57.45 -47.74 -34.94
CA GLN A 8 -56.93 -47.02 -33.72
C GLN A 8 -55.41 -46.68 -33.74
N SER A 9 -54.75 -46.79 -34.88
CA SER A 9 -53.26 -46.67 -34.92
C SER A 9 -52.67 -45.23 -34.93
N GLY A 10 -53.55 -44.24 -35.09
CA GLY A 10 -53.04 -42.85 -35.19
C GLY A 10 -52.83 -42.08 -33.85
N ARG A 11 -53.47 -42.49 -32.74
CA ARG A 11 -53.40 -41.75 -31.45
C ARG A 11 -52.22 -42.13 -30.60
N VAL A 12 -51.63 -43.28 -30.70
CA VAL A 12 -50.49 -43.72 -29.85
C VAL A 12 -49.20 -43.08 -30.29
N LEU A 13 -48.98 -42.86 -31.60
CA LEU A 13 -47.75 -42.24 -32.10
C LEU A 13 -47.58 -40.73 -31.66
N TYR A 14 -48.70 -40.00 -31.56
CA TYR A 14 -48.63 -38.58 -31.14
C TYR A 14 -48.36 -38.39 -29.66
N LEU A 15 -48.74 -39.34 -28.80
CA LEU A 15 -48.44 -39.24 -27.34
C LEU A 15 -46.98 -39.54 -27.02
N GLU A 16 -46.34 -40.49 -27.69
CA GLU A 16 -44.94 -40.85 -27.48
C GLU A 16 -43.97 -39.74 -27.96
N THR A 17 -44.27 -39.10 -29.10
CA THR A 17 -43.45 -37.99 -29.61
C THR A 17 -43.54 -36.75 -28.71
N GLY A 18 -44.69 -36.44 -28.09
CA GLY A 18 -44.87 -35.34 -27.15
C GLY A 18 -44.08 -35.53 -25.86
N GLU A 19 -44.07 -36.76 -25.30
CA GLU A 19 -43.25 -37.07 -24.12
C GLU A 19 -41.75 -37.01 -24.40
N LEU A 20 -41.32 -37.48 -25.56
CA LEU A 20 -39.89 -37.43 -25.95
C LEU A 20 -39.42 -35.97 -26.12
N LEU A 21 -40.23 -35.12 -26.76
CA LEU A 21 -39.94 -33.68 -26.91
C LEU A 21 -39.90 -32.97 -25.57
N PHE A 22 -40.82 -33.29 -24.66
CA PHE A 22 -40.86 -32.72 -23.30
C PHE A 22 -39.64 -33.14 -22.48
N ARG A 23 -39.22 -34.41 -22.55
CA ARG A 23 -38.00 -34.90 -21.90
C ARG A 23 -36.75 -34.25 -22.46
N LEU A 24 -36.64 -34.02 -23.77
CA LEU A 24 -35.55 -33.30 -24.41
C LEU A 24 -35.50 -31.81 -23.99
N LEU A 25 -36.65 -31.15 -23.89
CA LEU A 25 -36.73 -29.77 -23.41
C LEU A 25 -36.34 -29.65 -21.94
N ILE A 26 -36.73 -30.59 -21.08
CA ILE A 26 -36.29 -30.64 -19.68
C ILE A 26 -34.76 -30.86 -19.59
N ALA A 27 -34.22 -31.81 -20.37
CA ALA A 27 -32.80 -32.09 -20.40
C ALA A 27 -31.99 -30.87 -20.89
N LEU A 28 -32.49 -30.16 -21.91
CA LEU A 28 -31.90 -28.94 -22.43
C LEU A 28 -31.97 -27.81 -21.38
N PHE A 29 -33.09 -27.63 -20.68
CA PHE A 29 -33.28 -26.65 -19.62
C PHE A 29 -32.39 -26.93 -18.42
N VAL A 30 -32.28 -28.20 -17.99
CA VAL A 30 -31.37 -28.62 -16.92
C VAL A 30 -29.91 -28.39 -17.34
N GLY A 31 -29.56 -28.69 -18.61
CA GLY A 31 -28.23 -28.40 -19.16
C GLY A 31 -27.90 -26.91 -19.18
N ILE A 32 -28.85 -26.07 -19.60
CA ILE A 32 -28.69 -24.60 -19.58
C ILE A 32 -28.58 -24.06 -18.15
N VAL A 33 -29.39 -24.53 -17.20
CA VAL A 33 -29.31 -24.17 -15.79
C VAL A 33 -27.99 -24.61 -15.17
N ALA A 34 -27.46 -25.78 -15.54
CA ALA A 34 -26.16 -26.27 -15.09
C ALA A 34 -24.99 -25.44 -15.64
N VAL A 35 -25.10 -24.94 -16.89
CA VAL A 35 -24.08 -24.05 -17.49
C VAL A 35 -24.18 -22.62 -16.98
N LEU A 36 -25.38 -22.08 -16.77
CA LEU A 36 -25.64 -20.73 -16.24
C LEU A 36 -25.57 -20.65 -14.71
N GLY A 37 -25.73 -21.80 -14.03
CA GLY A 37 -25.81 -21.89 -12.57
C GLY A 37 -24.48 -22.11 -11.83
N ASN A 38 -23.34 -22.09 -12.54
CA ASN A 38 -22.05 -21.96 -11.86
C ASN A 38 -21.74 -20.47 -11.62
N PRO A 39 -22.19 -19.87 -10.49
CA PRO A 39 -21.57 -18.64 -10.08
C PRO A 39 -20.10 -19.02 -9.89
N ASP A 40 -19.21 -18.45 -10.69
CA ASP A 40 -17.78 -18.46 -10.40
C ASP A 40 -17.66 -18.20 -8.90
N ARG A 41 -17.50 -19.26 -8.12
CA ARG A 41 -17.08 -19.12 -6.72
C ARG A 41 -15.78 -18.36 -6.84
N ALA A 42 -15.82 -17.06 -6.56
CA ALA A 42 -14.64 -16.22 -6.56
C ALA A 42 -13.64 -16.88 -5.60
N ALA A 43 -12.90 -17.85 -6.13
CA ALA A 43 -11.86 -18.54 -5.39
C ALA A 43 -10.86 -17.45 -5.01
N ALA A 44 -10.47 -17.45 -3.76
CA ALA A 44 -9.44 -16.53 -3.26
C ALA A 44 -8.23 -16.61 -4.20
N ARG A 45 -7.99 -15.56 -5.00
CA ARG A 45 -6.88 -15.53 -5.95
C ARG A 45 -5.60 -15.25 -5.18
N TYR A 46 -4.67 -16.21 -5.23
CA TYR A 46 -3.38 -16.02 -4.61
C TYR A 46 -2.62 -14.88 -5.28
N ALA A 47 -2.10 -13.97 -4.45
CA ALA A 47 -1.19 -12.93 -4.88
C ALA A 47 -0.18 -12.62 -3.76
N SER A 48 1.07 -12.32 -4.14
CA SER A 48 2.10 -11.93 -3.17
C SER A 48 3.10 -10.96 -3.76
N ILE A 49 3.68 -10.14 -2.89
CA ILE A 49 4.80 -9.25 -3.20
C ILE A 49 5.69 -9.11 -1.97
N VAL A 50 7.01 -9.01 -2.19
CA VAL A 50 7.97 -8.57 -1.19
C VAL A 50 8.73 -7.39 -1.75
N VAL A 51 8.80 -6.32 -0.97
CA VAL A 51 9.53 -5.12 -1.35
C VAL A 51 10.49 -4.70 -0.25
N GLU A 52 11.66 -4.20 -0.66
CA GLU A 52 12.52 -3.43 0.23
C GLU A 52 11.81 -2.12 0.59
N ALA A 53 11.56 -1.89 1.87
CA ALA A 53 10.72 -0.77 2.29
C ALA A 53 11.33 0.59 1.91
N ASP A 54 12.65 0.76 2.06
CA ASP A 54 13.34 2.03 1.81
C ASP A 54 13.33 2.42 0.34
N THR A 55 13.67 1.49 -0.55
CA THR A 55 13.83 1.75 -1.99
C THR A 55 12.55 1.52 -2.79
N GLY A 56 11.67 0.64 -2.30
CA GLY A 56 10.53 0.11 -3.05
C GLY A 56 10.93 -0.95 -4.08
N ARG A 57 12.19 -1.42 -4.05
CA ARG A 57 12.66 -2.51 -4.92
C ARG A 57 11.85 -3.77 -4.64
N ILE A 58 11.36 -4.38 -5.71
CA ILE A 58 10.62 -5.63 -5.63
C ILE A 58 11.62 -6.78 -5.57
N LEU A 59 11.53 -7.61 -4.54
CA LEU A 59 12.35 -8.81 -4.35
C LEU A 59 11.59 -10.08 -4.74
N HIS A 60 10.26 -10.04 -4.65
CA HIS A 60 9.37 -11.12 -5.06
C HIS A 60 8.05 -10.56 -5.55
N SER A 61 7.49 -11.14 -6.60
CA SER A 61 6.17 -10.78 -7.12
C SER A 61 5.52 -12.00 -7.77
N THR A 62 4.29 -12.31 -7.34
CA THR A 62 3.45 -13.32 -7.97
C THR A 62 2.03 -12.78 -7.99
N ASN A 63 1.45 -12.61 -9.17
CA ASN A 63 0.10 -12.09 -9.37
C ASN A 63 -0.15 -10.76 -8.63
N ALA A 64 0.87 -9.93 -8.45
CA ALA A 64 0.82 -8.78 -7.55
C ALA A 64 -0.17 -7.70 -7.97
N GLU A 65 -0.57 -7.66 -9.24
CA GLU A 65 -1.57 -6.75 -9.81
C GLU A 65 -3.00 -7.34 -9.80
N THR A 66 -3.15 -8.62 -9.41
CA THR A 66 -4.47 -9.27 -9.39
C THR A 66 -5.37 -8.60 -8.34
N LYS A 67 -6.55 -8.16 -8.78
CA LYS A 67 -7.57 -7.57 -7.90
C LYS A 67 -8.13 -8.62 -6.96
N ASN A 68 -7.99 -8.36 -5.67
CA ASN A 68 -8.44 -9.20 -4.58
C ASN A 68 -9.26 -8.39 -3.58
N TYR A 69 -10.07 -9.06 -2.79
CA TYR A 69 -10.76 -8.42 -1.67
C TYR A 69 -9.77 -8.18 -0.52
N PRO A 70 -9.54 -6.92 -0.10
CA PRO A 70 -8.58 -6.62 0.95
C PRO A 70 -9.02 -7.11 2.33
N ALA A 71 -10.32 -7.36 2.53
CA ALA A 71 -10.87 -7.64 3.85
C ALA A 71 -10.35 -6.59 4.87
N SER A 72 -9.99 -6.99 6.09
CA SER A 72 -9.51 -6.04 7.11
C SER A 72 -8.15 -5.38 6.83
N LEU A 73 -7.48 -5.68 5.71
CA LEU A 73 -6.34 -4.85 5.27
C LEU A 73 -6.80 -3.43 4.92
N THR A 74 -8.07 -3.23 4.57
CA THR A 74 -8.73 -1.92 4.39
C THR A 74 -8.47 -0.99 5.57
N LYS A 75 -8.44 -1.51 6.80
CA LYS A 75 -8.21 -0.71 8.01
C LYS A 75 -6.84 -0.04 8.06
N ILE A 76 -5.87 -0.50 7.24
CA ILE A 76 -4.58 0.21 7.10
C ILE A 76 -4.83 1.62 6.54
N MET A 77 -5.71 1.76 5.54
CA MET A 77 -6.08 3.07 4.99
C MET A 77 -6.86 3.92 6.01
N THR A 78 -7.79 3.32 6.74
CA THR A 78 -8.53 4.02 7.80
C THR A 78 -7.57 4.58 8.86
N ILE A 79 -6.63 3.78 9.35
CA ILE A 79 -5.59 4.21 10.31
C ILE A 79 -4.66 5.26 9.69
N PHE A 80 -4.25 5.08 8.43
CA PHE A 80 -3.42 6.05 7.72
C PHE A 80 -4.08 7.44 7.66
N MET A 81 -5.35 7.50 7.28
CA MET A 81 -6.11 8.76 7.25
C MET A 81 -6.37 9.33 8.64
N THR A 82 -6.55 8.47 9.66
CA THR A 82 -6.61 8.91 11.06
C THR A 82 -5.27 9.55 11.49
N PHE A 83 -4.13 8.97 11.10
CA PHE A 83 -2.82 9.59 11.35
C PHE A 83 -2.64 10.93 10.61
N GLU A 84 -3.17 11.06 9.40
CA GLU A 84 -3.19 12.35 8.70
C GLU A 84 -4.06 13.38 9.42
N ALA A 85 -5.23 12.98 9.94
CA ALA A 85 -6.12 13.84 10.70
C ALA A 85 -5.48 14.30 12.03
N LEU A 86 -4.80 13.41 12.75
CA LEU A 86 -4.03 13.74 13.94
C LEU A 86 -2.86 14.69 13.62
N LYS A 87 -2.12 14.43 12.55
CA LYS A 87 -0.99 15.27 12.12
C LYS A 87 -1.43 16.68 11.72
N SER A 88 -2.60 16.82 11.14
CA SER A 88 -3.18 18.11 10.73
C SER A 88 -3.97 18.84 11.82
N GLY A 89 -4.11 18.25 13.02
CA GLY A 89 -4.89 18.80 14.12
C GLY A 89 -6.42 18.68 13.96
N LYS A 90 -6.89 18.00 12.90
CA LYS A 90 -8.34 17.74 12.70
C LYS A 90 -8.91 16.79 13.73
N LEU A 91 -8.10 15.91 14.28
CA LEU A 91 -8.42 15.06 15.41
C LEU A 91 -7.35 15.22 16.49
N LYS A 92 -7.73 14.96 17.75
CA LYS A 92 -6.81 14.87 18.89
C LYS A 92 -6.84 13.44 19.44
N PRO A 93 -5.72 12.94 20.03
CA PRO A 93 -5.65 11.54 20.53
C PRO A 93 -6.70 11.24 21.60
N ASP A 94 -6.95 12.18 22.49
CA ASP A 94 -7.90 12.14 23.61
C ASP A 94 -9.34 12.51 23.22
N GLN A 95 -9.57 12.97 21.99
CA GLN A 95 -10.90 13.35 21.52
C GLN A 95 -11.85 12.17 21.60
N ALA A 96 -12.97 12.38 22.31
CA ALA A 96 -14.09 11.45 22.42
C ALA A 96 -14.92 11.47 21.13
N LEU A 97 -15.06 10.34 20.47
CA LEU A 97 -15.87 10.17 19.27
C LEU A 97 -17.19 9.49 19.61
N PRO A 98 -18.35 10.05 19.20
CA PRO A 98 -19.65 9.46 19.50
C PRO A 98 -19.87 8.16 18.72
N ILE A 99 -20.54 7.20 19.36
CA ILE A 99 -20.88 5.91 18.77
C ILE A 99 -22.30 5.98 18.22
N SER A 100 -22.40 5.84 16.90
CA SER A 100 -23.67 5.84 16.19
C SER A 100 -24.38 4.47 16.25
N ARG A 101 -25.67 4.45 15.91
CA ARG A 101 -26.43 3.20 15.70
C ARG A 101 -25.81 2.35 14.58
N VAL A 102 -25.24 2.98 13.55
CA VAL A 102 -24.59 2.29 12.43
C VAL A 102 -23.32 1.58 12.90
N ALA A 103 -22.50 2.25 13.71
CA ALA A 103 -21.30 1.65 14.30
C ALA A 103 -21.61 0.47 15.22
N GLU A 104 -22.56 0.63 16.15
CA GLU A 104 -23.03 -0.44 17.07
C GLU A 104 -23.49 -1.68 16.30
N GLY A 105 -24.26 -1.49 15.20
CA GLY A 105 -24.81 -2.58 14.39
C GLY A 105 -23.83 -3.32 13.52
N ARG A 106 -22.52 -2.98 13.52
CA ARG A 106 -21.55 -3.63 12.64
C ARG A 106 -21.30 -5.10 12.98
N SER A 107 -21.15 -5.90 11.93
CA SER A 107 -20.82 -7.32 12.04
C SER A 107 -19.44 -7.54 12.69
N PRO A 108 -19.20 -8.67 13.37
CA PRO A 108 -17.90 -9.03 13.90
C PRO A 108 -16.79 -9.09 12.80
N SER A 109 -15.49 -8.84 13.14
CA SER A 109 -14.92 -8.57 14.48
C SER A 109 -15.26 -7.16 14.97
N LYS A 110 -15.70 -7.02 16.22
CA LYS A 110 -16.04 -5.71 16.80
C LYS A 110 -15.64 -5.64 18.29
N LEU A 111 -15.54 -4.43 18.79
CA LEU A 111 -15.25 -4.16 20.20
C LEU A 111 -16.52 -4.37 21.06
N GLY A 112 -17.69 -4.18 20.46
CA GLY A 112 -18.99 -4.21 21.11
C GLY A 112 -19.39 -2.86 21.66
N LEU A 113 -19.09 -1.79 20.90
CA LEU A 113 -19.47 -0.42 21.24
C LEU A 113 -20.99 -0.25 21.27
N ARG A 114 -21.48 0.61 22.17
CA ARG A 114 -22.90 0.90 22.32
C ARG A 114 -23.23 2.33 21.90
N ARG A 115 -24.33 2.52 21.21
CA ARG A 115 -24.87 3.83 20.84
C ARG A 115 -24.99 4.73 22.08
N GLY A 116 -24.61 6.01 21.90
CA GLY A 116 -24.65 7.01 22.96
C GLY A 116 -23.40 7.06 23.86
N GLU A 117 -22.54 6.02 23.80
CA GLU A 117 -21.21 6.05 24.42
C GLU A 117 -20.21 6.73 23.48
N THR A 118 -18.98 6.90 23.97
CA THR A 118 -17.85 7.44 23.20
C THR A 118 -16.64 6.52 23.28
N ILE A 119 -15.72 6.69 22.31
CA ILE A 119 -14.38 6.10 22.32
C ILE A 119 -13.36 7.16 21.93
N THR A 120 -12.20 7.19 22.59
CA THR A 120 -11.12 8.11 22.20
C THR A 120 -10.49 7.72 20.86
N VAL A 121 -9.91 8.68 20.14
CA VAL A 121 -9.20 8.41 18.88
C VAL A 121 -8.02 7.45 19.10
N ASP A 122 -7.28 7.61 20.20
CA ASP A 122 -6.16 6.72 20.53
C ASP A 122 -6.62 5.28 20.80
N ASP A 123 -7.69 5.08 21.57
CA ASP A 123 -8.27 3.75 21.80
C ASP A 123 -8.87 3.16 20.51
N ALA A 124 -9.44 3.99 19.65
CA ALA A 124 -9.93 3.57 18.35
C ALA A 124 -8.79 3.01 17.47
N ILE A 125 -7.64 3.69 17.41
CA ILE A 125 -6.46 3.20 16.70
C ILE A 125 -5.99 1.86 17.28
N LYS A 126 -5.85 1.77 18.61
CA LYS A 126 -5.43 0.53 19.30
C LYS A 126 -6.38 -0.63 19.00
N ALA A 127 -7.69 -0.38 19.02
CA ALA A 127 -8.71 -1.39 18.71
C ALA A 127 -8.65 -1.84 17.23
N LEU A 128 -8.38 -0.93 16.28
CA LEU A 128 -8.24 -1.29 14.87
C LEU A 128 -7.03 -2.20 14.62
N VAL A 129 -5.87 -1.91 15.23
CA VAL A 129 -4.66 -2.68 14.99
C VAL A 129 -4.70 -4.05 15.69
N THR A 130 -5.26 -4.15 16.89
CA THR A 130 -5.27 -5.40 17.68
C THR A 130 -6.50 -6.24 17.37
N LYS A 131 -7.69 -5.76 17.75
CA LYS A 131 -8.98 -6.47 17.61
C LYS A 131 -9.51 -6.46 16.18
N SER A 132 -9.04 -5.52 15.34
CA SER A 132 -9.59 -5.34 13.99
C SER A 132 -11.08 -4.97 13.99
N ALA A 133 -11.47 -4.12 14.94
CA ALA A 133 -12.86 -3.80 15.26
C ALA A 133 -13.59 -3.05 14.13
N ASN A 134 -14.68 -3.61 13.61
CA ASN A 134 -15.45 -3.03 12.50
C ASN A 134 -16.29 -1.84 12.94
N ASP A 135 -16.89 -1.92 14.14
CA ASP A 135 -17.61 -0.84 14.79
C ASP A 135 -16.74 0.41 14.95
N VAL A 136 -15.53 0.24 15.44
CA VAL A 136 -14.55 1.33 15.62
C VAL A 136 -14.13 1.94 14.27
N ALA A 137 -13.98 1.11 13.21
CA ALA A 137 -13.67 1.63 11.88
C ALA A 137 -14.78 2.56 11.37
N THR A 138 -16.05 2.22 11.65
CA THR A 138 -17.21 3.06 11.31
C THR A 138 -17.21 4.36 12.12
N VAL A 139 -16.92 4.32 13.43
CA VAL A 139 -16.81 5.54 14.27
C VAL A 139 -15.77 6.51 13.70
N LEU A 140 -14.57 6.02 13.36
CA LEU A 140 -13.54 6.87 12.75
C LEU A 140 -13.96 7.41 11.37
N ALA A 141 -14.64 6.58 10.58
CA ALA A 141 -15.14 7.00 9.28
C ALA A 141 -16.18 8.11 9.39
N GLU A 142 -17.10 8.00 10.32
CA GLU A 142 -18.12 9.01 10.59
C GLU A 142 -17.49 10.32 11.11
N ALA A 143 -16.53 10.22 12.01
CA ALA A 143 -15.81 11.38 12.54
C ALA A 143 -15.04 12.17 11.46
N MET A 144 -14.49 11.48 10.47
CA MET A 144 -13.67 12.11 9.41
C MET A 144 -14.46 12.45 8.13
N GLY A 145 -15.52 11.71 7.83
CA GLY A 145 -16.28 11.84 6.58
C GLY A 145 -17.75 12.22 6.76
N GLY A 146 -18.24 12.30 8.01
CA GLY A 146 -19.66 12.49 8.34
C GLY A 146 -20.47 11.20 8.16
N THR A 147 -20.18 10.42 7.09
CA THR A 147 -20.75 9.08 6.87
C THR A 147 -19.65 8.12 6.41
N GLU A 148 -19.81 6.82 6.70
CA GLU A 148 -18.85 5.80 6.23
C GLU A 148 -18.77 5.75 4.70
N ARG A 149 -19.88 5.99 3.98
CA ARG A 149 -19.90 6.04 2.52
C ARG A 149 -18.98 7.15 1.99
N LYS A 150 -19.18 8.38 2.46
CA LYS A 150 -18.37 9.53 2.06
C LYS A 150 -16.91 9.32 2.44
N PHE A 151 -16.64 8.74 3.61
CA PHE A 151 -15.28 8.41 4.01
C PHE A 151 -14.65 7.35 3.08
N ALA A 152 -15.39 6.33 2.62
CA ALA A 152 -14.90 5.34 1.66
C ALA A 152 -14.54 5.95 0.30
N ASP A 153 -15.27 6.97 -0.15
CA ASP A 153 -14.93 7.72 -1.35
C ASP A 153 -13.63 8.52 -1.13
N MET A 154 -13.47 9.18 0.02
CA MET A 154 -12.23 9.86 0.42
C MET A 154 -11.05 8.86 0.51
N MET A 155 -11.26 7.65 1.04
CA MET A 155 -10.24 6.58 1.06
C MET A 155 -9.80 6.21 -0.35
N THR A 156 -10.72 6.11 -1.29
CA THR A 156 -10.44 5.76 -2.69
C THR A 156 -9.67 6.88 -3.40
N GLU A 157 -10.07 8.12 -3.19
CA GLU A 157 -9.34 9.29 -3.68
C GLU A 157 -7.92 9.32 -3.08
N ARG A 158 -7.80 9.09 -1.78
CA ARG A 158 -6.50 9.05 -1.12
C ARG A 158 -5.63 7.92 -1.64
N ALA A 159 -6.20 6.76 -1.95
CA ALA A 159 -5.50 5.65 -2.58
C ALA A 159 -4.94 6.05 -3.96
N ARG A 160 -5.75 6.68 -4.81
CA ARG A 160 -5.26 7.23 -6.11
C ARG A 160 -4.12 8.21 -5.91
N ALA A 161 -4.28 9.09 -4.92
CA ALA A 161 -3.26 10.07 -4.55
C ALA A 161 -1.94 9.42 -4.09
N LEU A 162 -1.95 8.24 -3.50
CA LEU A 162 -0.77 7.46 -3.13
C LEU A 162 -0.17 6.66 -4.28
N GLY A 163 -0.87 6.55 -5.42
CA GLY A 163 -0.47 5.73 -6.57
C GLY A 163 -1.02 4.30 -6.52
N MET A 164 -2.00 4.01 -5.67
CA MET A 164 -2.73 2.73 -5.60
C MET A 164 -3.80 2.72 -6.70
N LYS A 165 -3.40 2.38 -7.91
CA LYS A 165 -4.22 2.54 -9.12
C LYS A 165 -5.40 1.57 -9.19
N ASP A 166 -5.24 0.38 -8.59
CA ASP A 166 -6.19 -0.72 -8.67
C ASP A 166 -6.97 -0.96 -7.36
N THR A 167 -7.01 0.07 -6.48
CA THR A 167 -7.69 -0.02 -5.20
C THR A 167 -8.96 0.84 -5.18
N THR A 168 -10.07 0.25 -4.78
CA THR A 168 -11.34 0.94 -4.51
C THR A 168 -11.84 0.52 -3.13
N PHE A 169 -12.15 1.48 -2.28
CA PHE A 169 -12.74 1.26 -0.97
C PHE A 169 -14.25 1.58 -1.02
N LYS A 170 -15.06 0.79 -0.29
CA LYS A 170 -16.52 0.95 -0.17
C LYS A 170 -16.99 1.01 1.28
N ASN A 171 -16.10 0.75 2.22
CA ASN A 171 -16.29 0.94 3.66
C ASN A 171 -14.92 1.06 4.36
N ALA A 172 -14.94 1.48 5.62
CA ALA A 172 -13.73 1.70 6.41
C ALA A 172 -13.14 0.43 7.03
N SER A 173 -13.90 -0.67 7.05
CA SER A 173 -13.59 -1.86 7.83
C SER A 173 -13.07 -3.04 7.01
N GLY A 174 -13.39 -3.11 5.72
CA GLY A 174 -13.13 -4.26 4.88
C GLY A 174 -14.22 -5.34 4.94
N LEU A 175 -15.41 -5.00 5.45
CA LEU A 175 -16.59 -5.84 5.33
C LEU A 175 -16.90 -6.13 3.86
N PRO A 176 -17.54 -7.27 3.53
CA PRO A 176 -17.78 -7.69 2.16
C PRO A 176 -18.51 -6.63 1.33
N ASN A 177 -17.94 -6.30 0.18
CA ASN A 177 -18.53 -5.50 -0.88
C ASN A 177 -17.85 -5.90 -2.20
N ARG A 178 -18.63 -6.25 -3.23
CA ARG A 178 -18.11 -6.73 -4.52
C ARG A 178 -17.19 -5.71 -5.22
N ALA A 179 -17.44 -4.42 -5.03
CA ALA A 179 -16.64 -3.35 -5.63
C ALA A 179 -15.44 -2.91 -4.77
N GLN A 180 -15.24 -3.49 -3.58
CA GLN A 180 -14.10 -3.18 -2.72
C GLN A 180 -12.93 -4.10 -3.05
N LEU A 181 -12.02 -3.62 -3.86
CA LEU A 181 -10.90 -4.38 -4.42
C LEU A 181 -9.57 -3.67 -4.18
N SER A 182 -8.50 -4.44 -4.11
CA SER A 182 -7.12 -3.97 -4.06
C SER A 182 -6.16 -5.01 -4.62
N THR A 183 -4.88 -4.68 -4.72
CA THR A 183 -3.81 -5.56 -5.20
C THR A 183 -2.71 -5.70 -4.17
N ALA A 184 -1.86 -6.73 -4.29
CA ALA A 184 -0.70 -6.88 -3.41
C ALA A 184 0.28 -5.71 -3.57
N ARG A 185 0.44 -5.20 -4.79
CA ARG A 185 1.25 -4.00 -5.07
C ARG A 185 0.72 -2.77 -4.36
N ASP A 186 -0.57 -2.50 -4.49
CA ASP A 186 -1.20 -1.33 -3.89
C ASP A 186 -1.13 -1.37 -2.35
N MET A 187 -1.33 -2.55 -1.75
CA MET A 187 -1.16 -2.71 -0.31
C MET A 187 0.29 -2.51 0.14
N ALA A 188 1.29 -2.86 -0.67
CA ALA A 188 2.69 -2.56 -0.39
C ALA A 188 2.97 -1.05 -0.48
N ILE A 189 2.35 -0.33 -1.43
CA ILE A 189 2.41 1.13 -1.53
C ILE A 189 1.83 1.76 -0.26
N LEU A 190 0.65 1.31 0.19
CA LEU A 190 0.01 1.81 1.40
C LEU A 190 0.86 1.54 2.65
N ALA A 191 1.42 0.33 2.79
CA ALA A 191 2.31 -0.01 3.90
C ALA A 191 3.54 0.90 3.96
N ARG A 192 4.15 1.22 2.81
CA ARG A 192 5.24 2.18 2.72
C ARG A 192 4.80 3.61 3.08
N ALA A 193 3.59 4.01 2.65
CA ALA A 193 3.03 5.32 2.99
C ALA A 193 2.84 5.48 4.51
N VAL A 194 2.36 4.45 5.20
CA VAL A 194 2.24 4.45 6.67
C VAL A 194 3.62 4.58 7.33
N LEU A 195 4.57 3.73 6.93
CA LEU A 195 5.93 3.69 7.51
C LEU A 195 6.66 5.03 7.41
N TYR A 196 6.62 5.66 6.25
CA TYR A 196 7.42 6.85 5.95
C TYR A 196 6.64 8.16 6.08
N GLY A 197 5.33 8.14 5.93
CA GLY A 197 4.46 9.30 6.14
C GLY A 197 4.20 9.60 7.61
N HIS A 198 4.17 8.55 8.44
CA HIS A 198 3.83 8.65 9.87
C HIS A 198 4.76 7.83 10.77
N PRO A 199 6.10 8.04 10.68
CA PRO A 199 7.07 7.20 11.40
C PRO A 199 6.90 7.26 12.93
N LYS A 200 6.47 8.39 13.48
CA LYS A 200 6.21 8.55 14.91
C LYS A 200 4.99 7.76 15.40
N MET A 201 4.00 7.52 14.51
CA MET A 201 2.76 6.80 14.84
C MET A 201 2.79 5.34 14.42
N TYR A 202 3.82 4.91 13.67
CA TYR A 202 3.92 3.54 13.18
C TYR A 202 3.95 2.49 14.31
N HIS A 203 4.46 2.85 15.50
CA HIS A 203 4.53 1.96 16.66
C HIS A 203 3.18 1.36 17.06
N HIS A 204 2.05 2.00 16.71
CA HIS A 204 0.72 1.42 16.94
C HIS A 204 0.57 0.05 16.27
N PHE A 205 1.14 -0.17 15.09
CA PHE A 205 1.07 -1.45 14.38
C PHE A 205 1.89 -2.56 15.03
N SER A 206 2.82 -2.21 15.93
CA SER A 206 3.63 -3.16 16.69
C SER A 206 2.94 -3.68 17.97
N ARG A 207 1.71 -3.22 18.26
CA ARG A 207 0.96 -3.65 19.44
C ARG A 207 0.53 -5.10 19.34
N THR A 208 0.83 -5.86 20.39
CA THR A 208 0.41 -7.26 20.52
C THR A 208 -0.90 -7.44 21.28
N SER A 209 -1.27 -6.45 22.11
CA SER A 209 -2.52 -6.44 22.88
C SER A 209 -3.01 -5.03 23.18
N PHE A 210 -4.28 -4.94 23.59
CA PHE A 210 -4.95 -3.71 23.99
C PHE A 210 -6.06 -4.05 24.97
N THR A 211 -6.14 -3.32 26.09
CA THR A 211 -7.19 -3.46 27.09
C THR A 211 -8.18 -2.32 26.97
N TYR A 212 -9.47 -2.64 26.86
CA TYR A 212 -10.57 -1.69 26.77
C TYR A 212 -11.71 -2.12 27.67
N LYS A 213 -12.18 -1.22 28.56
CA LYS A 213 -13.23 -1.49 29.55
C LYS A 213 -13.00 -2.85 30.27
N GLY A 214 -11.79 -3.07 30.81
CA GLY A 214 -11.41 -4.26 31.55
C GLY A 214 -11.15 -5.53 30.70
N ARG A 215 -11.42 -5.50 29.40
CA ARG A 215 -11.21 -6.65 28.51
C ARG A 215 -9.97 -6.50 27.65
N THR A 216 -9.07 -7.49 27.69
CA THR A 216 -7.85 -7.52 26.88
C THR A 216 -8.06 -8.25 25.55
N TYR A 217 -7.70 -7.58 24.46
CA TYR A 217 -7.74 -8.09 23.08
C TYR A 217 -6.32 -8.29 22.56
N LYS A 218 -6.03 -9.47 22.04
CA LYS A 218 -4.72 -9.81 21.43
C LYS A 218 -4.75 -9.56 19.94
N THR A 219 -3.59 -9.25 19.35
CA THR A 219 -3.44 -9.10 17.90
C THR A 219 -3.74 -10.40 17.15
N HIS A 220 -4.30 -10.29 15.96
CA HIS A 220 -4.50 -11.42 15.06
C HIS A 220 -3.24 -11.79 14.26
N ASN A 221 -2.19 -10.96 14.29
CA ASN A 221 -0.92 -11.24 13.63
C ASN A 221 0.00 -12.06 14.53
N ARG A 222 -0.07 -13.38 14.40
CA ARG A 222 0.74 -14.31 15.22
C ARG A 222 2.24 -14.25 14.92
N LEU A 223 2.65 -13.70 13.75
CA LEU A 223 4.06 -13.53 13.43
C LEU A 223 4.74 -12.46 14.29
N MET A 224 3.98 -11.56 14.92
CA MET A 224 4.52 -10.55 15.85
C MET A 224 5.34 -11.17 16.99
N SER A 225 4.97 -12.37 17.46
CA SER A 225 5.68 -13.07 18.54
C SER A 225 6.57 -14.22 18.05
N ARG A 226 6.51 -14.59 16.75
CA ARG A 226 7.14 -15.80 16.21
C ARG A 226 8.19 -15.54 15.15
N TYR A 227 8.22 -14.34 14.56
CA TYR A 227 9.12 -14.01 13.48
C TYR A 227 10.04 -12.86 13.90
N ARG A 228 11.35 -13.12 13.91
CA ARG A 228 12.36 -12.16 14.36
C ARG A 228 12.30 -10.88 13.53
N GLY A 229 12.15 -9.73 14.23
CA GLY A 229 12.11 -8.41 13.63
C GLY A 229 10.75 -7.98 13.07
N MET A 230 9.69 -8.79 13.23
CA MET A 230 8.31 -8.44 12.85
C MET A 230 7.80 -7.28 13.71
N ASP A 231 7.29 -6.22 13.08
CA ASP A 231 6.76 -5.04 13.76
C ASP A 231 5.44 -4.53 13.18
N GLY A 232 4.77 -5.33 12.37
CA GLY A 232 3.48 -4.99 11.78
C GLY A 232 3.05 -5.92 10.65
N ILE A 233 1.98 -5.65 9.91
CA ILE A 233 1.11 -4.46 9.98
C ILE A 233 -0.33 -4.92 10.27
N LYS A 234 -0.95 -5.75 9.37
CA LYS A 234 -2.38 -6.10 9.50
C LYS A 234 -2.74 -7.39 8.82
N THR A 235 -3.59 -8.20 9.47
CA THR A 235 -4.23 -9.39 8.90
C THR A 235 -5.61 -9.04 8.33
N GLY A 236 -6.08 -9.84 7.36
CA GLY A 236 -7.43 -9.77 6.82
C GLY A 236 -7.98 -11.15 6.51
N TYR A 237 -9.28 -11.32 6.62
CA TYR A 237 -9.99 -12.54 6.23
C TYR A 237 -11.45 -12.24 5.90
N ILE A 238 -11.90 -12.69 4.75
CA ILE A 238 -13.29 -12.99 4.42
C ILE A 238 -13.29 -14.30 3.61
N ARG A 239 -14.43 -14.98 3.55
CA ARG A 239 -14.52 -16.26 2.79
C ARG A 239 -14.03 -16.10 1.34
N ALA A 240 -14.38 -15.00 0.68
CA ALA A 240 -14.03 -14.74 -0.72
C ALA A 240 -12.54 -14.41 -0.96
N SER A 241 -11.80 -13.86 0.03
CA SER A 241 -10.38 -13.54 -0.12
C SER A 241 -9.43 -14.55 0.48
N GLY A 242 -9.91 -15.49 1.31
CA GLY A 242 -9.04 -16.28 2.15
C GLY A 242 -8.29 -15.42 3.19
N PHE A 243 -7.18 -15.93 3.70
CA PHE A 243 -6.38 -15.29 4.74
C PHE A 243 -5.30 -14.39 4.14
N ASN A 244 -5.39 -13.09 4.42
CA ASN A 244 -4.49 -12.04 3.93
C ASN A 244 -3.56 -11.53 5.04
N LEU A 245 -2.39 -10.99 4.66
CA LEU A 245 -1.47 -10.32 5.58
C LEU A 245 -0.66 -9.27 4.82
N VAL A 246 -0.57 -8.08 5.37
CA VAL A 246 0.51 -7.12 5.14
C VAL A 246 1.44 -7.20 6.34
N ALA A 247 2.67 -7.60 6.10
CA ALA A 247 3.71 -7.76 7.12
C ALA A 247 4.85 -6.78 6.90
N SER A 248 5.48 -6.35 8.00
CA SER A 248 6.73 -5.60 7.99
C SER A 248 7.70 -6.22 8.98
N ALA A 249 8.94 -6.40 8.57
CA ALA A 249 9.99 -6.90 9.44
C ALA A 249 11.32 -6.19 9.16
N THR A 250 12.16 -6.07 10.20
CA THR A 250 13.48 -5.45 10.14
C THR A 250 14.55 -6.43 10.62
N ARG A 251 15.62 -6.62 9.83
CA ARG A 251 16.82 -7.38 10.19
C ARG A 251 18.06 -6.69 9.65
N GLY A 252 19.11 -6.59 10.44
CA GLY A 252 20.38 -5.97 10.00
C GLY A 252 20.22 -4.56 9.42
N GLY A 253 19.36 -3.73 10.00
CA GLY A 253 19.07 -2.38 9.51
C GLY A 253 18.27 -2.31 8.20
N LYS A 254 17.88 -3.45 7.62
CA LYS A 254 17.03 -3.54 6.42
C LYS A 254 15.60 -3.86 6.81
N ARG A 255 14.65 -3.19 6.15
CA ARG A 255 13.22 -3.42 6.35
C ARG A 255 12.59 -3.98 5.08
N LEU A 256 11.84 -5.05 5.23
CA LEU A 256 11.01 -5.63 4.19
C LEU A 256 9.54 -5.47 4.50
N ILE A 257 8.74 -5.31 3.45
CA ILE A 257 7.29 -5.41 3.48
C ILE A 257 6.91 -6.62 2.62
N ALA A 258 6.12 -7.53 3.19
CA ALA A 258 5.52 -8.64 2.46
C ALA A 258 4.00 -8.51 2.48
N VAL A 259 3.36 -8.71 1.33
CA VAL A 259 1.90 -8.77 1.20
C VAL A 259 1.53 -10.11 0.62
N VAL A 260 0.57 -10.79 1.25
CA VAL A 260 0.00 -12.06 0.77
C VAL A 260 -1.51 -11.98 0.80
N PHE A 261 -2.14 -12.32 -0.31
CA PHE A 261 -3.57 -12.58 -0.45
C PHE A 261 -3.83 -14.07 -0.70
N GLY A 262 -4.99 -14.56 -0.31
CA GLY A 262 -5.49 -15.87 -0.74
C GLY A 262 -4.95 -17.06 0.04
N GLY A 263 -4.44 -16.89 1.23
CA GLY A 263 -4.00 -18.03 2.06
C GLY A 263 -5.15 -18.96 2.43
N LYS A 264 -4.97 -20.28 2.29
CA LYS A 264 -6.00 -21.28 2.66
C LYS A 264 -6.32 -21.29 4.15
N THR A 265 -5.33 -21.11 5.00
CA THR A 265 -5.47 -20.98 6.46
C THR A 265 -4.53 -19.90 7.00
N SER A 266 -4.81 -19.39 8.21
CA SER A 266 -3.90 -18.45 8.87
C SER A 266 -2.50 -19.02 9.07
N LYS A 267 -2.38 -20.32 9.43
CA LYS A 267 -1.10 -21.02 9.65
C LYS A 267 -0.29 -21.13 8.34
N ILE A 268 -0.94 -21.50 7.23
CA ILE A 268 -0.29 -21.58 5.90
C ILE A 268 0.15 -20.20 5.44
N ARG A 269 -0.72 -19.17 5.55
CA ARG A 269 -0.40 -17.79 5.22
C ARG A 269 0.80 -17.27 6.02
N ASP A 270 0.83 -17.51 7.34
CA ASP A 270 1.91 -17.06 8.22
C ASP A 270 3.24 -17.71 7.83
N ARG A 271 3.24 -19.06 7.62
CA ARG A 271 4.45 -19.78 7.16
C ARG A 271 4.93 -19.22 5.81
N HIS A 272 4.02 -18.97 4.90
CA HIS A 272 4.36 -18.47 3.58
C HIS A 272 4.96 -17.06 3.63
N VAL A 273 4.40 -16.15 4.42
CA VAL A 273 4.95 -14.80 4.65
C VAL A 273 6.34 -14.88 5.28
N ALA A 274 6.55 -15.76 6.28
CA ALA A 274 7.86 -15.96 6.89
C ALA A 274 8.90 -16.40 5.85
N ASN A 275 8.58 -17.41 5.03
CA ASN A 275 9.46 -17.90 3.98
C ASN A 275 9.80 -16.83 2.92
N LEU A 276 8.82 -16.00 2.53
CA LEU A 276 9.04 -14.91 1.59
C LEU A 276 9.96 -13.84 2.17
N LEU A 277 9.78 -13.49 3.44
CA LEU A 277 10.65 -12.54 4.14
C LEU A 277 12.07 -13.10 4.31
N ASP A 278 12.22 -14.38 4.66
CA ASP A 278 13.53 -15.03 4.80
C ASP A 278 14.30 -15.02 3.48
N LYS A 279 13.64 -15.36 2.37
CA LYS A 279 14.24 -15.28 1.01
C LYS A 279 14.67 -13.84 0.68
N GLY A 280 13.79 -12.85 0.96
CA GLY A 280 14.12 -11.45 0.75
C GLY A 280 15.30 -10.95 1.59
N PHE A 281 15.41 -11.37 2.86
CA PHE A 281 16.57 -11.03 3.69
C PHE A 281 17.84 -11.73 3.26
N ALA A 282 17.78 -12.98 2.79
CA ALA A 282 18.93 -13.71 2.26
C ALA A 282 19.54 -13.02 1.02
N GLU A 283 18.71 -12.44 0.15
CA GLU A 283 19.16 -11.69 -1.01
C GLU A 283 20.08 -10.51 -0.64
N PHE A 284 19.84 -9.84 0.49
CA PHE A 284 20.74 -8.79 0.98
C PHE A 284 22.10 -9.32 1.44
N GLN A 285 22.14 -10.50 2.07
CA GLN A 285 23.39 -11.10 2.53
C GLN A 285 24.29 -11.51 1.35
N THR A 286 23.69 -12.03 0.28
CA THR A 286 24.43 -12.44 -0.93
C THR A 286 25.04 -11.25 -1.65
N VAL A 287 24.37 -10.10 -1.68
CA VAL A 287 24.89 -8.86 -2.28
C VAL A 287 26.08 -8.33 -1.49
N VAL A 288 26.02 -8.38 -0.15
CA VAL A 288 27.15 -7.95 0.72
C VAL A 288 28.35 -8.89 0.56
N ALA A 289 28.13 -10.20 0.51
CA ALA A 289 29.20 -11.18 0.31
C ALA A 289 29.89 -11.05 -1.05
N LYS A 290 29.15 -10.69 -2.10
CA LYS A 290 29.74 -10.46 -3.46
C LYS A 290 30.47 -9.12 -3.59
N SER A 291 30.17 -8.14 -2.73
CA SER A 291 30.84 -6.82 -2.73
C SER A 291 32.13 -6.75 -1.90
N GLY A 292 32.64 -7.88 -1.43
CA GLY A 292 33.88 -7.98 -0.68
C GLY A 292 33.82 -7.37 0.72
N THR A 293 34.26 -8.11 1.72
CA THR A 293 34.44 -7.61 3.09
C THR A 293 35.43 -6.43 3.07
N PRO A 294 35.10 -5.28 3.66
CA PRO A 294 36.12 -4.26 3.86
C PRO A 294 37.19 -4.83 4.81
N LYS A 295 38.43 -4.95 4.34
CA LYS A 295 39.56 -5.23 5.22
C LYS A 295 39.56 -4.21 6.36
N ASN A 296 39.62 -4.70 7.58
CA ASN A 296 39.75 -3.88 8.78
C ASN A 296 40.95 -2.95 8.64
N LEU A 297 40.69 -1.64 8.65
CA LEU A 297 41.73 -0.63 8.90
C LEU A 297 41.98 -0.59 10.41
N PRO A 298 43.26 -0.49 10.84
CA PRO A 298 43.61 -0.48 12.26
C PRO A 298 43.06 0.75 12.94
N ALA A 299 42.63 0.58 14.18
CA ALA A 299 42.16 1.66 15.06
C ALA A 299 43.31 2.66 15.30
N SER A 300 43.16 3.88 14.81
CA SER A 300 44.02 5.02 15.22
C SER A 300 43.27 5.84 16.25
N ASN A 301 43.82 5.84 17.46
CA ASN A 301 43.49 6.76 18.55
C ASN A 301 43.88 8.19 18.14
N VAL A 302 42.88 9.05 17.92
CA VAL A 302 43.10 10.53 17.98
C VAL A 302 41.90 11.19 18.66
N ARG A 303 42.16 11.79 19.79
CA ARG A 303 41.28 12.67 20.57
C ARG A 303 40.96 13.94 19.76
N PRO A 304 39.77 14.52 19.84
CA PRO A 304 39.52 15.81 19.19
C PRO A 304 39.84 16.95 20.13
N GLU A 305 40.74 17.81 19.69
CA GLU A 305 40.89 19.18 20.23
C GLU A 305 39.96 20.11 19.47
N TYR A 306 39.22 20.91 20.27
CA TYR A 306 38.33 21.97 19.81
C TYR A 306 39.08 23.31 19.89
N SER A 307 39.21 24.01 18.75
CA SER A 307 39.59 25.44 18.79
C SER A 307 39.13 26.16 17.52
N GLY A 308 38.34 27.18 17.69
CA GLY A 308 38.50 28.53 17.22
C GLY A 308 38.07 28.94 15.82
N THR A 309 36.97 29.68 15.77
CA THR A 309 36.74 30.91 14.99
C THR A 309 37.46 31.12 13.65
N GLY A 310 36.65 31.36 12.59
CA GLY A 310 37.16 31.92 11.35
C GLY A 310 36.05 32.23 10.32
N LYS A 311 35.70 33.51 10.24
CA LYS A 311 34.92 34.12 9.15
C LYS A 311 35.63 33.89 7.81
N THR A 312 34.91 33.54 6.77
CA THR A 312 35.33 33.93 5.40
C THR A 312 34.16 34.10 4.45
N LYS A 313 34.24 35.24 3.82
CA LYS A 313 33.40 35.78 2.75
C LYS A 313 33.62 35.03 1.41
N GLN A 314 32.60 35.09 0.58
CA GLN A 314 32.60 35.18 -0.90
C GLN A 314 33.59 34.33 -1.70
N ALA A 315 33.01 33.39 -2.46
CA ALA A 315 33.50 33.10 -3.80
C ALA A 315 32.26 32.74 -4.69
N ALA A 316 31.62 33.80 -5.17
CA ALA A 316 30.81 33.76 -6.36
C ALA A 316 31.69 34.24 -7.50
N ALA A 317 32.21 33.35 -8.34
CA ALA A 317 32.59 33.65 -9.72
C ALA A 317 33.08 32.36 -10.41
N ASN A 318 32.66 32.23 -11.69
CA ASN A 318 33.05 31.24 -12.69
C ASN A 318 32.32 29.91 -12.66
N MET A 319 31.03 29.97 -13.01
CA MET A 319 30.41 28.89 -13.77
C MET A 319 30.43 29.26 -15.25
N SER A 320 31.46 28.82 -15.98
CA SER A 320 31.54 28.88 -17.43
C SER A 320 30.28 28.23 -18.03
N ARG A 321 29.65 28.95 -18.97
CA ARG A 321 28.51 28.52 -19.77
C ARG A 321 28.85 27.18 -20.45
N PRO A 322 28.01 26.12 -20.32
CA PRO A 322 28.23 24.90 -21.11
C PRO A 322 28.06 25.23 -22.60
N PRO A 323 28.82 24.55 -23.48
CA PRO A 323 28.77 24.78 -24.92
C PRO A 323 27.39 24.45 -25.48
N VAL A 324 26.91 25.31 -26.38
CA VAL A 324 25.73 25.08 -27.18
C VAL A 324 26.05 23.98 -28.19
N VAL A 325 25.50 22.77 -27.99
CA VAL A 325 25.68 21.65 -28.91
C VAL A 325 24.54 21.62 -29.94
N ASN A 326 24.94 21.54 -31.18
CA ASN A 326 24.10 21.46 -32.39
C ASN A 326 23.17 20.23 -32.37
N PRO A 327 21.88 20.31 -32.85
CA PRO A 327 20.90 19.23 -32.71
C PRO A 327 21.07 18.01 -33.63
N ALA A 328 22.28 17.76 -34.18
CA ALA A 328 22.53 16.69 -35.15
C ALA A 328 23.14 15.39 -34.56
N SER A 329 23.41 15.33 -33.24
CA SER A 329 23.83 14.09 -32.58
C SER A 329 22.78 13.69 -31.55
N GLY A 330 22.13 12.53 -31.71
CA GLY A 330 21.03 12.01 -30.90
C GLY A 330 21.32 11.72 -29.42
N GLN A 331 22.09 12.58 -28.75
CA GLN A 331 22.33 12.51 -27.30
C GLN A 331 21.25 13.27 -26.57
N ILE A 332 20.42 12.55 -25.85
CA ILE A 332 19.38 13.11 -24.98
C ILE A 332 20.07 13.82 -23.81
N GLN A 333 20.16 15.14 -23.89
CA GLN A 333 20.62 15.96 -22.77
C GLN A 333 19.54 15.94 -21.68
N SER A 334 19.90 15.59 -20.44
CA SER A 334 18.95 15.42 -19.35
C SER A 334 19.07 16.56 -18.34
N TRP A 335 17.97 17.32 -18.20
CA TRP A 335 17.79 18.29 -17.13
C TRP A 335 16.94 17.70 -16.01
N ALA A 336 17.14 18.15 -14.80
CA ALA A 336 16.35 17.73 -13.64
C ALA A 336 16.06 18.91 -12.71
N ILE A 337 14.99 18.78 -11.95
CA ILE A 337 14.67 19.64 -10.81
C ILE A 337 14.88 18.83 -9.54
N GLN A 338 15.78 19.27 -8.67
CA GLN A 338 15.95 18.69 -7.34
C GLN A 338 15.06 19.42 -6.35
N VAL A 339 14.16 18.69 -5.71
CA VAL A 339 13.17 19.20 -4.74
C VAL A 339 13.52 18.83 -3.31
N GLY A 340 14.78 18.50 -3.07
CA GLY A 340 15.32 18.23 -1.75
C GLY A 340 16.41 17.16 -1.75
N ALA A 341 17.09 17.08 -0.59
CA ALA A 341 18.06 16.05 -0.25
C ALA A 341 17.75 15.52 1.15
N TYR A 342 17.65 14.21 1.29
CA TYR A 342 17.13 13.55 2.49
C TYR A 342 18.07 12.43 2.93
N ASN A 343 18.12 12.16 4.22
CA ASN A 343 18.89 11.04 4.78
C ASN A 343 18.19 9.67 4.62
N ARG A 344 16.96 9.65 4.09
CA ARG A 344 16.15 8.44 3.83
C ARG A 344 15.46 8.55 2.49
N TYR A 345 15.22 7.38 1.86
CA TYR A 345 14.54 7.29 0.56
C TYR A 345 13.07 7.76 0.62
N GLY A 346 12.32 7.35 1.65
CA GLY A 346 10.89 7.66 1.78
C GLY A 346 10.58 9.16 1.69
N PRO A 347 11.19 10.03 2.51
CA PRO A 347 11.04 11.47 2.39
C PRO A 347 11.41 12.02 1.01
N ALA A 348 12.47 11.48 0.38
CA ALA A 348 12.86 11.88 -0.98
C ALA A 348 11.76 11.52 -2.01
N HIS A 349 11.18 10.33 -1.90
CA HIS A 349 10.09 9.88 -2.77
C HIS A 349 8.81 10.72 -2.57
N LEU A 350 8.46 11.04 -1.33
CA LEU A 350 7.32 11.92 -1.03
C LEU A 350 7.52 13.32 -1.60
N ALA A 351 8.74 13.85 -1.54
CA ALA A 351 9.06 15.16 -2.08
C ALA A 351 8.88 15.23 -3.61
N VAL A 352 9.39 14.25 -4.37
CA VAL A 352 9.20 14.21 -5.84
C VAL A 352 7.73 14.01 -6.20
N THR A 353 7.01 13.17 -5.46
CA THR A 353 5.57 12.95 -5.70
C THR A 353 4.76 14.21 -5.41
N ARG A 354 5.06 14.93 -4.32
CA ARG A 354 4.43 16.22 -4.00
C ARG A 354 4.69 17.26 -5.08
N ALA A 355 5.93 17.38 -5.54
CA ALA A 355 6.31 18.32 -6.57
C ALA A 355 5.65 18.02 -7.92
N ALA A 356 5.64 16.75 -8.35
CA ALA A 356 4.98 16.32 -9.58
C ALA A 356 3.47 16.64 -9.57
N ARG A 357 2.80 16.47 -8.43
CA ARG A 357 1.37 16.81 -8.27
C ARG A 357 1.11 18.31 -8.20
N ALA A 358 2.05 19.09 -7.69
CA ALA A 358 1.88 20.52 -7.59
C ALA A 358 1.85 21.21 -8.96
N VAL A 359 2.55 20.66 -9.96
CA VAL A 359 2.62 21.21 -11.33
C VAL A 359 2.56 20.08 -12.38
N PRO A 360 1.43 19.37 -12.49
CA PRO A 360 1.31 18.16 -13.31
C PRO A 360 1.47 18.43 -14.81
N SER A 361 1.09 19.61 -15.29
CA SER A 361 1.24 20.02 -16.69
C SER A 361 2.70 20.24 -17.12
N LEU A 362 3.60 20.52 -16.18
CA LEU A 362 5.01 20.79 -16.45
C LEU A 362 5.91 19.62 -16.04
N LEU A 363 5.50 18.86 -15.04
CA LEU A 363 6.26 17.76 -14.46
C LEU A 363 5.49 16.45 -14.67
N GLY A 364 5.85 15.69 -15.67
CA GLY A 364 5.32 14.33 -15.86
C GLY A 364 5.72 13.39 -14.69
N ASN A 365 5.31 12.13 -14.77
CA ASN A 365 5.60 11.10 -13.74
C ASN A 365 7.05 10.57 -13.80
N LYS A 366 7.94 11.15 -14.59
CA LYS A 366 9.34 10.72 -14.71
C LYS A 366 10.17 11.36 -13.61
N PHE A 367 10.54 10.59 -12.59
CA PHE A 367 11.43 11.04 -11.54
C PHE A 367 12.57 10.05 -11.30
N ARG A 368 13.68 10.53 -10.78
CA ARG A 368 14.84 9.74 -10.37
C ARG A 368 15.27 10.15 -8.96
N ILE A 369 15.37 9.19 -8.06
CA ILE A 369 15.95 9.42 -6.75
C ILE A 369 17.40 8.94 -6.80
N VAL A 370 18.32 9.88 -6.73
CA VAL A 370 19.75 9.59 -6.79
C VAL A 370 20.26 9.36 -5.38
N ARG A 371 20.78 8.15 -5.15
CA ARG A 371 21.51 7.81 -3.93
C ARG A 371 22.94 8.30 -4.08
N GLN A 372 23.39 9.12 -3.14
CA GLN A 372 24.76 9.62 -3.10
C GLN A 372 25.31 9.46 -1.68
N GLN A 373 26.53 8.95 -1.58
CA GLN A 373 27.25 8.94 -0.32
C GLN A 373 27.78 10.36 -0.04
N SER A 374 27.56 10.88 1.16
CA SER A 374 28.10 12.18 1.55
C SER A 374 29.62 12.08 1.58
N LYS A 375 30.30 13.12 1.09
CA LYS A 375 31.76 13.28 1.23
C LYS A 375 32.18 13.65 2.65
N SER A 376 31.23 13.79 3.60
CA SER A 376 31.53 14.09 5.00
C SER A 376 32.15 12.87 5.68
N ARG A 377 33.01 13.11 6.70
CA ARG A 377 33.75 12.06 7.45
C ARG A 377 32.86 10.94 8.05
N ARG A 378 31.53 11.11 8.10
CA ARG A 378 30.57 10.09 8.61
C ARG A 378 29.88 9.27 7.52
N GLY A 379 30.19 9.45 6.23
CA GLY A 379 29.69 8.61 5.13
C GLY A 379 28.15 8.51 5.04
N LEU A 380 27.39 9.53 5.49
CA LEU A 380 25.93 9.52 5.51
C LEU A 380 25.37 9.33 4.11
N GLN A 381 24.41 8.43 3.98
CA GLN A 381 23.65 8.25 2.74
C GLN A 381 22.69 9.42 2.54
N ILE A 382 22.76 10.05 1.37
CA ILE A 382 21.85 11.13 0.97
C ILE A 382 21.07 10.69 -0.25
N TYR A 383 19.77 10.91 -0.21
CA TYR A 383 18.82 10.64 -1.30
C TYR A 383 18.38 11.99 -1.90
N LYS A 384 18.86 12.29 -3.11
CA LYS A 384 18.48 13.50 -3.84
C LYS A 384 17.22 13.24 -4.64
N ALA A 385 16.16 13.97 -4.34
CA ALA A 385 14.85 13.87 -4.96
C ALA A 385 14.80 14.72 -6.23
N ARG A 386 14.82 14.08 -7.41
CA ARG A 386 14.94 14.75 -8.72
C ARG A 386 13.82 14.34 -9.66
N LEU A 387 13.24 15.33 -10.36
CA LEU A 387 12.30 15.15 -11.45
C LEU A 387 13.03 15.42 -12.77
N LEU A 388 12.92 14.48 -13.72
CA LEU A 388 13.56 14.61 -15.03
C LEU A 388 12.66 15.43 -15.96
N VAL A 389 13.24 16.36 -16.68
CA VAL A 389 12.56 17.24 -17.63
C VAL A 389 13.34 17.33 -18.95
N ALA A 390 12.63 17.67 -20.02
CA ALA A 390 13.18 17.62 -21.37
C ALA A 390 14.22 18.74 -21.66
N SER A 391 14.09 19.90 -21.00
CA SER A 391 14.93 21.07 -21.30
C SER A 391 15.19 21.93 -20.07
N GLU A 392 16.20 22.78 -20.15
CA GLU A 392 16.50 23.78 -19.12
C GLU A 392 15.34 24.75 -18.92
N SER A 393 14.71 25.20 -19.99
CA SER A 393 13.58 26.12 -19.94
C SER A 393 12.40 25.51 -19.17
N THR A 394 12.10 24.24 -19.42
CA THR A 394 11.09 23.47 -18.66
C THR A 394 11.49 23.35 -17.18
N ALA A 395 12.76 23.06 -16.89
CA ALA A 395 13.26 22.97 -15.52
C ALA A 395 13.08 24.31 -14.77
N ARG A 396 13.49 25.42 -15.36
CA ARG A 396 13.37 26.75 -14.78
C ARG A 396 11.92 27.17 -14.56
N THR A 397 11.06 26.95 -15.55
CA THR A 397 9.62 27.25 -15.46
C THR A 397 8.94 26.43 -14.39
N SER A 398 9.20 25.13 -14.35
CA SER A 398 8.66 24.23 -13.32
C SER A 398 9.14 24.59 -11.93
N CYS A 399 10.42 24.95 -11.79
CA CYS A 399 11.00 25.34 -10.49
C CYS A 399 10.35 26.65 -9.97
N ARG A 400 10.18 27.65 -10.81
CA ARG A 400 9.44 28.88 -10.44
C ARG A 400 7.99 28.59 -10.04
N ALA A 401 7.31 27.68 -10.74
CA ALA A 401 5.95 27.27 -10.40
C ALA A 401 5.86 26.52 -9.07
N LEU A 402 6.87 25.72 -8.72
CA LEU A 402 6.98 25.04 -7.43
C LEU A 402 7.27 26.01 -6.28
N GLN A 403 8.18 26.96 -6.49
CA GLN A 403 8.53 27.98 -5.48
C GLN A 403 7.31 28.85 -5.12
N ARG A 404 6.47 29.23 -6.09
CA ARG A 404 5.19 29.92 -5.84
C ARG A 404 4.20 29.10 -4.99
N ARG A 405 4.45 27.80 -4.82
CA ARG A 405 3.66 26.88 -3.97
C ARG A 405 4.42 26.43 -2.71
N ASN A 406 5.43 27.20 -2.31
CA ASN A 406 6.29 26.91 -1.15
C ASN A 406 6.93 25.51 -1.23
N ILE A 407 7.37 25.12 -2.42
CA ILE A 407 8.14 23.89 -2.64
C ILE A 407 9.52 24.31 -3.16
N ASP A 408 10.54 24.16 -2.31
CA ASP A 408 11.92 24.47 -2.69
C ASP A 408 12.38 23.60 -3.84
N CYS A 409 13.10 24.19 -4.78
CA CYS A 409 13.68 23.45 -5.89
C CYS A 409 14.96 24.10 -6.43
N MET A 410 15.77 23.26 -7.07
CA MET A 410 17.00 23.64 -7.74
C MET A 410 17.03 23.00 -9.12
N VAL A 411 17.36 23.77 -10.15
CA VAL A 411 17.59 23.26 -11.51
C VAL A 411 18.98 22.63 -11.57
N ILE A 412 19.06 21.41 -12.11
CA ILE A 412 20.32 20.63 -12.17
C ILE A 412 20.51 20.08 -13.57
N TRP A 413 21.73 20.23 -14.08
CA TRP A 413 22.23 19.51 -15.24
C TRP A 413 22.72 18.11 -14.82
N MET A 414 22.21 17.06 -15.47
CA MET A 414 22.52 15.68 -15.12
C MET A 414 23.68 15.05 -15.94
N GLY A 415 24.19 15.80 -16.92
CA GLY A 415 25.14 15.26 -17.90
C GLY A 415 24.46 14.44 -19.00
N PRO A 416 25.21 14.01 -20.01
CA PRO A 416 24.72 13.05 -21.00
C PRO A 416 24.42 11.71 -20.30
N PRO A 417 23.46 10.91 -20.80
CA PRO A 417 23.23 9.57 -20.26
C PRO A 417 24.48 8.71 -20.45
N SER A 418 24.94 8.13 -19.33
CA SER A 418 26.01 7.12 -19.32
C SER A 418 25.47 5.77 -19.71
#